data_dc4c5cd11df6aa521d8eb3199529df61
#
_entry.id   dc4c5cd11df6aa521d8eb3199529df61
#
_cell.length_a   1.000
_cell.length_b   1.000
_cell.length_c   1.000
_cell.angle_alpha   90.00
_cell.angle_beta   90.00
_cell.angle_gamma   90.00
#
_symmetry.space_group_name_H-M   'P 1'
#
loop_
_entity.id
_entity.type
_entity.pdbx_description
1 polymer ?
#
loop_
_entity_poly.entity_id
_entity_poly.type
_entity_poly.pdbx_seq_one_letter_code
_entity_poly.pdbx_strand_id
1 'polypeptide(L)'
;TIDEFASMMGLGRTVFYRKLRGVTGYSPNEYLRVVRMKKAAELLLSEDNLTVAEVSYKVGISDPFYFSKCFKAQFGVAPSVYQRGVNSEGDSM
;
A
#
# COMPACT_ATOMS: atom_id res chain seq x y z
N THR A 1 11.41 1.27 5.79
CA THR A 1 12.35 1.22 4.67
C THR A 1 12.66 -0.20 4.26
N ILE A 2 13.32 -0.38 3.14
CA ILE A 2 13.72 -1.69 2.66
C ILE A 2 14.73 -2.35 3.59
N ASP A 3 15.64 -1.58 4.15
CA ASP A 3 16.62 -2.10 5.11
C ASP A 3 15.92 -2.59 6.40
N GLU A 4 14.89 -1.87 6.85
CA GLU A 4 14.09 -2.31 7.98
C GLU A 4 13.36 -3.60 7.67
N PHE A 5 12.82 -3.73 6.47
CA PHE A 5 12.15 -4.93 6.02
C PHE A 5 13.09 -6.13 6.02
N ALA A 6 14.29 -5.95 5.46
CA ALA A 6 15.29 -7.01 5.43
C ALA A 6 15.69 -7.43 6.84
N SER A 7 15.87 -6.47 7.75
CA SER A 7 16.21 -6.76 9.15
C SER A 7 15.10 -7.54 9.85
N MET A 8 13.86 -7.20 9.61
CA MET A 8 12.71 -7.91 10.19
C MET A 8 12.67 -9.36 9.75
N MET A 9 13.10 -9.65 8.53
CA MET A 9 13.14 -11.02 8.01
C MET A 9 14.41 -11.76 8.36
N GLY A 10 15.36 -11.13 9.07
CA GLY A 10 16.61 -11.75 9.46
C GLY A 10 17.56 -11.99 8.29
N LEU A 11 17.43 -11.25 7.21
CA LEU A 11 18.23 -11.43 6.00
C LEU A 11 19.15 -10.23 5.78
N GLY A 12 20.34 -10.47 5.24
CA GLY A 12 21.19 -9.42 4.74
C GLY A 12 20.57 -8.78 3.51
N ARG A 13 20.93 -7.51 3.25
CA ARG A 13 20.35 -6.75 2.17
C ARG A 13 20.42 -7.44 0.80
N THR A 14 21.59 -7.97 0.45
CA THR A 14 21.78 -8.63 -0.85
C THR A 14 20.96 -9.90 -0.96
N VAL A 15 20.94 -10.71 0.09
CA VAL A 15 20.16 -11.96 0.13
C VAL A 15 18.67 -11.66 0.07
N PHE A 16 18.23 -10.64 0.81
CA PHE A 16 16.83 -10.21 0.78
C PHE A 16 16.40 -9.80 -0.63
N TYR A 17 17.21 -9.00 -1.33
CA TYR A 17 16.91 -8.55 -2.68
C TYR A 17 16.78 -9.72 -3.65
N ARG A 18 17.70 -10.68 -3.58
CA ARG A 18 17.65 -11.86 -4.46
C ARG A 18 16.41 -12.70 -4.21
N LYS A 19 16.10 -12.97 -2.96
CA LYS A 19 14.95 -13.80 -2.60
C LYS A 19 13.65 -13.11 -2.99
N LEU A 20 13.55 -11.82 -2.73
CA LEU A 20 12.35 -11.08 -3.05
C LEU A 20 12.07 -11.08 -4.54
N ARG A 21 13.08 -10.82 -5.37
CA ARG A 21 12.92 -10.81 -6.82
C ARG A 21 12.60 -12.20 -7.36
N GLY A 22 13.26 -13.23 -6.84
CA GLY A 22 13.03 -14.61 -7.26
C GLY A 22 11.64 -15.13 -6.93
N VAL A 23 11.07 -14.70 -5.81
CA VAL A 23 9.77 -15.17 -5.34
C VAL A 23 8.62 -14.35 -5.94
N THR A 24 8.75 -13.02 -5.98
CA THR A 24 7.64 -12.13 -6.35
C THR A 24 7.74 -11.56 -7.75
N GLY A 25 8.92 -11.56 -8.36
CA GLY A 25 9.16 -10.88 -9.63
C GLY A 25 9.28 -9.37 -9.50
N TYR A 26 9.08 -8.81 -8.30
CA TYR A 26 9.18 -7.38 -8.04
C TYR A 26 10.58 -7.01 -7.56
N SER A 27 11.01 -5.78 -7.88
CA SER A 27 12.15 -5.18 -7.18
C SER A 27 11.74 -4.89 -5.73
N PRO A 28 12.71 -4.72 -4.80
CA PRO A 28 12.37 -4.40 -3.41
C PRO A 28 11.52 -3.15 -3.26
N ASN A 29 11.77 -2.10 -4.06
CA ASN A 29 10.97 -0.87 -4.00
C ASN A 29 9.55 -1.10 -4.51
N GLU A 30 9.39 -1.87 -5.56
CA GLU A 30 8.08 -2.22 -6.10
C GLU A 30 7.28 -3.05 -5.08
N TYR A 31 7.93 -4.02 -4.47
CA TYR A 31 7.29 -4.86 -3.46
C TYR A 31 6.85 -4.04 -2.25
N LEU A 32 7.70 -3.15 -1.77
CA LEU A 32 7.36 -2.28 -0.66
C LEU A 32 6.15 -1.42 -0.99
N ARG A 33 6.09 -0.89 -2.21
CA ARG A 33 4.94 -0.10 -2.66
C ARG A 33 3.67 -0.95 -2.68
N VAL A 34 3.74 -2.18 -3.18
CA VAL A 34 2.60 -3.09 -3.19
C VAL A 34 2.08 -3.35 -1.76
N VAL A 35 2.98 -3.59 -0.83
CA VAL A 35 2.62 -3.84 0.58
C VAL A 35 1.98 -2.59 1.19
N ARG A 36 2.55 -1.41 0.94
CA ARG A 36 2.02 -0.14 1.44
C ARG A 36 0.61 0.12 0.91
N MET A 37 0.37 -0.17 -0.38
CA MET A 37 -0.95 0.02 -0.97
C MET A 37 -1.98 -0.96 -0.40
N LYS A 38 -1.59 -2.19 -0.12
CA LYS A 38 -2.47 -3.16 0.55
C LYS A 38 -2.85 -2.68 1.94
N LYS A 39 -1.90 -2.16 2.70
CA LYS A 39 -2.18 -1.59 4.02
C LYS A 39 -3.08 -0.37 3.92
N ALA A 40 -2.86 0.47 2.92
CA ALA A 40 -3.70 1.63 2.66
C ALA A 40 -5.15 1.20 2.40
N ALA A 41 -5.36 0.16 1.60
CA ALA A 41 -6.71 -0.35 1.34
C ALA A 41 -7.41 -0.76 2.63
N GLU A 42 -6.71 -1.46 3.53
CA GLU A 42 -7.26 -1.82 4.84
C GLU A 42 -7.63 -0.58 5.65
N LEU A 43 -6.76 0.43 5.69
CA LEU A 43 -7.00 1.65 6.44
C LEU A 43 -8.18 2.44 5.89
N LEU A 44 -8.34 2.47 4.58
CA LEU A 44 -9.47 3.17 3.94
C LEU A 44 -10.81 2.55 4.32
N LEU A 45 -10.83 1.27 4.61
CA LEU A 45 -12.05 0.55 4.98
C LEU A 45 -12.23 0.40 6.49
N SER A 46 -11.29 0.91 7.28
CA SER A 46 -11.36 0.81 8.73
C SER A 46 -12.45 1.72 9.29
N GLU A 47 -12.86 1.46 10.53
CA GLU A 47 -13.88 2.25 11.21
C GLU A 47 -13.39 3.63 11.65
N ASP A 48 -12.11 3.91 11.49
CA ASP A 48 -11.50 5.17 11.95
C ASP A 48 -11.85 6.36 11.06
N ASN A 49 -12.52 6.16 9.94
CA ASN A 49 -12.92 7.22 9.00
C ASN A 49 -11.77 8.12 8.57
N LEU A 50 -10.64 7.50 8.24
CA LEU A 50 -9.45 8.23 7.83
C LEU A 50 -9.64 8.88 6.47
N THR A 51 -9.11 10.09 6.31
CA THR A 51 -9.06 10.73 5.00
C THR A 51 -7.98 10.08 4.14
N VAL A 52 -8.05 10.30 2.83
CA VAL A 52 -7.03 9.80 1.91
C VAL A 52 -5.65 10.33 2.29
N ALA A 53 -5.56 11.62 2.66
CA ALA A 53 -4.28 12.20 3.09
C ALA A 53 -3.75 11.52 4.35
N GLU A 54 -4.61 11.27 5.33
CA GLU A 54 -4.20 10.58 6.56
C GLU A 54 -3.69 9.17 6.27
N VAL A 55 -4.36 8.44 5.38
CA VAL A 55 -3.93 7.10 4.98
C VAL A 55 -2.57 7.16 4.28
N SER A 56 -2.39 8.12 3.38
CA SER A 56 -1.11 8.34 2.69
C SER A 56 0.04 8.49 3.70
N TYR A 57 -0.15 9.36 4.69
CA TYR A 57 0.88 9.59 5.71
C TYR A 57 1.12 8.37 6.59
N LYS A 58 0.08 7.63 6.93
CA LYS A 58 0.22 6.43 7.77
C LYS A 58 1.00 5.31 7.08
N VAL A 59 0.91 5.23 5.76
CA VAL A 59 1.68 4.23 5.02
C VAL A 59 3.05 4.76 4.56
N GLY A 60 3.43 5.95 5.02
CA GLY A 60 4.77 6.50 4.80
C GLY A 60 4.95 7.28 3.50
N ILE A 61 3.87 7.74 2.90
CA ILE A 61 3.93 8.53 1.67
C ILE A 61 3.52 9.97 1.99
N SER A 62 4.46 10.91 1.86
CA SER A 62 4.24 12.31 2.22
C SER A 62 3.44 13.10 1.19
N ASP A 63 3.29 12.58 -0.03
CA ASP A 63 2.56 13.24 -1.10
C ASP A 63 1.27 12.46 -1.41
N PRO A 64 0.11 12.94 -0.96
CA PRO A 64 -1.16 12.25 -1.24
C PRO A 64 -1.51 12.12 -2.71
N PHE A 65 -1.03 13.02 -3.57
CA PHE A 65 -1.26 12.90 -5.01
C PHE A 65 -0.49 11.71 -5.58
N TYR A 66 0.76 11.55 -5.18
CA TYR A 66 1.56 10.40 -5.57
C TYR A 66 0.95 9.11 -5.03
N PHE A 67 0.51 9.12 -3.79
CA PHE A 67 -0.18 7.99 -3.17
C PHE A 67 -1.42 7.59 -4.00
N SER A 68 -2.26 8.55 -4.35
CA SER A 68 -3.47 8.30 -5.14
C SER A 68 -3.15 7.68 -6.50
N LYS A 69 -2.09 8.16 -7.13
CA LYS A 69 -1.63 7.64 -8.42
C LYS A 69 -1.20 6.17 -8.29
N CYS A 70 -0.41 5.85 -7.27
CA CYS A 70 0.05 4.49 -7.01
C CYS A 70 -1.12 3.57 -6.66
N PHE A 71 -2.03 4.03 -5.84
CA PHE A 71 -3.19 3.26 -5.44
C PHE A 71 -4.07 2.93 -6.64
N LYS A 72 -4.36 3.91 -7.47
CA LYS A 72 -5.16 3.71 -8.68
C LYS A 72 -4.49 2.75 -9.64
N ALA A 73 -3.17 2.83 -9.79
CA ALA A 73 -2.44 1.91 -10.66
C ALA A 73 -2.55 0.46 -10.19
N GLN A 74 -2.57 0.24 -8.88
CA GLN A 74 -2.63 -1.12 -8.32
C GLN A 74 -4.05 -1.65 -8.21
N PHE A 75 -5.01 -0.84 -7.82
CA PHE A 75 -6.38 -1.27 -7.54
C PHE A 75 -7.39 -0.89 -8.63
N GLY A 76 -6.99 -0.08 -9.60
CA GLY A 76 -7.86 0.31 -10.70
C GLY A 76 -8.78 1.49 -10.42
N VAL A 77 -8.88 1.94 -9.18
CA VAL A 77 -9.71 3.09 -8.79
C VAL A 77 -8.95 3.97 -7.82
N ALA A 78 -9.32 5.25 -7.76
CA ALA A 78 -8.72 6.18 -6.81
C ALA A 78 -9.07 5.80 -5.37
N PRO A 79 -8.24 6.15 -4.38
CA PRO A 79 -8.51 5.82 -2.99
C PRO A 79 -9.87 6.32 -2.48
N SER A 80 -10.25 7.53 -2.86
CA SER A 80 -11.54 8.09 -2.43
C SER A 80 -12.72 7.33 -3.02
N VAL A 81 -12.59 6.88 -4.26
CA VAL A 81 -13.62 6.06 -4.91
C VAL A 81 -13.70 4.69 -4.26
N TYR A 82 -12.57 4.10 -3.96
CA TYR A 82 -12.50 2.80 -3.29
C TYR A 82 -13.19 2.85 -1.92
N GLN A 83 -12.90 3.89 -1.15
CA GLN A 83 -13.50 4.07 0.17
C GLN A 83 -15.01 4.25 0.09
N ARG A 84 -15.48 5.10 -0.83
CA ARG A 84 -16.91 5.34 -1.04
C ARG A 84 -17.62 4.16 -1.69
N GLY A 85 -16.94 3.49 -2.60
CA GLY A 85 -17.50 2.34 -3.32
C GLY A 85 -17.95 1.22 -2.40
N VAL A 86 -17.13 0.91 -1.39
CA VAL A 86 -17.49 -0.11 -0.40
C VAL A 86 -18.70 0.34 0.43
N ASN A 87 -18.72 1.60 0.86
CA ASN A 87 -19.86 2.13 1.60
C ASN A 87 -21.14 2.14 0.75
N SER A 88 -21.00 2.47 -0.53
CA SER A 88 -22.13 2.48 -1.46
C SER A 88 -22.68 1.08 -1.71
N GLU A 89 -21.81 0.07 -1.79
CA GLU A 89 -22.25 -1.31 -1.95
C GLU A 89 -23.09 -1.78 -0.77
N GLY A 90 -22.71 -1.37 0.43
CA GLY A 90 -23.51 -1.64 1.62
C GLY A 90 -24.88 -1.01 1.56
N ASP A 91 -25.00 0.17 0.98
CA ASP A 91 -26.25 0.90 0.88
C ASP A 91 -27.14 0.40 -0.27
N SER A 92 -26.55 -0.10 -1.33
CA SER A 92 -27.30 -0.52 -2.50
C SER A 92 -27.87 -1.93 -2.39
N MET A 93 -27.54 -2.62 -1.35
CA MET A 93 -28.07 -3.94 -1.09
C MET A 93 -29.26 -3.88 -0.12
#